data_167b1422191194963bb2ced9429e1fe4
#
_entry.id   167b1422191194963bb2ced9429e1fe4
#
_cell.length_a   1.000
_cell.length_b   1.000
_cell.length_c   1.000
_cell.angle_alpha   90.00
_cell.angle_beta   90.00
_cell.angle_gamma   90.00
#
_symmetry.space_group_name_H-M   'P 1'
#
loop_
_entity.id
_entity.type
_entity.pdbx_description
1 polymer ?
#
loop_
_entity_poly.entity_id
_entity_poly.type
_entity_poly.pdbx_seq_one_letter_code
_entity_poly.pdbx_strand_id
1 'polypeptide(L)'
;MKFEKIDCGNGIAVAVSSDSMIITDVDSALDLLMSAKYEAGTKYIVVDKKNIIEDFFILSSGLAGEILQKFINYGGKIAIYGDFSHYTSKPLKDFIFESNKGKDVFFVA
;
A
#
# COMPACT_ATOMS: atom_id res chain seq x y z
N MET A 1 -11.30 -11.82 -0.09
CA MET A 1 -10.60 -10.64 -0.65
C MET A 1 -11.13 -10.36 -2.03
N LYS A 2 -11.44 -9.12 -2.31
CA LYS A 2 -12.08 -8.71 -3.56
C LYS A 2 -11.16 -7.77 -4.34
N PHE A 3 -11.06 -7.99 -5.65
CA PHE A 3 -10.27 -7.16 -6.55
C PHE A 3 -11.19 -6.43 -7.51
N GLU A 4 -11.04 -5.12 -7.61
CA GLU A 4 -11.83 -4.28 -8.51
C GLU A 4 -10.91 -3.41 -9.35
N LYS A 5 -10.95 -3.60 -10.67
CA LYS A 5 -10.10 -2.82 -11.58
C LYS A 5 -10.57 -1.38 -11.66
N ILE A 6 -9.60 -0.46 -11.67
CA ILE A 6 -9.83 0.98 -11.78
C ILE A 6 -9.01 1.51 -12.94
N ASP A 7 -9.66 2.21 -13.87
CA ASP A 7 -8.96 2.89 -14.95
C ASP A 7 -8.42 4.23 -14.43
N CYS A 8 -7.11 4.38 -14.45
CA CYS A 8 -6.44 5.59 -13.98
C CYS A 8 -6.05 6.55 -15.12
N GLY A 9 -6.56 6.33 -16.32
CA GLY A 9 -6.27 7.17 -17.49
C GLY A 9 -4.99 6.78 -18.20
N ASN A 10 -3.90 6.58 -17.47
CA ASN A 10 -2.62 6.16 -18.03
C ASN A 10 -2.26 4.72 -17.65
N GLY A 11 -3.23 3.96 -17.19
CA GLY A 11 -3.04 2.57 -16.81
C GLY A 11 -4.19 2.07 -15.96
N ILE A 12 -4.08 0.82 -15.51
CA ILE A 12 -5.07 0.18 -14.67
C ILE A 12 -4.48 -0.07 -13.29
N ALA A 13 -5.23 0.32 -12.25
CA ALA A 13 -4.95 -0.06 -10.88
C ALA A 13 -6.00 -1.07 -10.42
N VAL A 14 -5.77 -1.70 -9.29
CA VAL A 14 -6.74 -2.59 -8.69
C VAL A 14 -6.99 -2.19 -7.24
N ALA A 15 -8.25 -1.93 -6.91
CA ALA A 15 -8.66 -1.71 -5.53
C ALA A 15 -8.88 -3.08 -4.87
N VAL A 16 -8.25 -3.26 -3.73
CA VAL A 16 -8.33 -4.51 -2.97
C VAL A 16 -9.08 -4.26 -1.68
N SER A 17 -10.05 -5.11 -1.37
CA SER A 17 -10.83 -4.98 -0.15
C SER A 17 -11.04 -6.33 0.51
N SER A 18 -11.19 -6.31 1.83
CA SER A 18 -11.46 -7.50 2.63
C SER A 18 -12.02 -7.08 3.98
N ASP A 19 -12.71 -7.99 4.63
CA ASP A 19 -13.18 -7.80 6.01
C ASP A 19 -12.07 -8.04 7.03
N SER A 20 -10.94 -8.59 6.60
CA SER A 20 -9.80 -8.89 7.47
C SER A 20 -8.55 -8.17 7.00
N MET A 21 -7.48 -8.25 7.80
CA MET A 21 -6.20 -7.69 7.42
C MET A 21 -5.68 -8.35 6.16
N ILE A 22 -5.14 -7.55 5.24
CA ILE A 22 -4.55 -8.02 3.99
C ILE A 22 -3.02 -7.97 4.08
N ILE A 23 -2.48 -6.86 4.59
CA ILE A 23 -1.02 -6.68 4.74
C ILE A 23 -0.68 -6.74 6.22
N THR A 24 0.00 -7.81 6.61
CA THR A 24 0.44 -8.04 7.99
C THR A 24 1.95 -8.19 8.11
N ASP A 25 2.62 -8.52 7.01
CA ASP A 25 4.06 -8.72 6.95
C ASP A 25 4.53 -8.63 5.51
N VAL A 26 5.82 -8.87 5.28
CA VAL A 26 6.39 -8.83 3.93
C VAL A 26 5.77 -9.88 3.03
N ASP A 27 5.59 -11.10 3.54
CA ASP A 27 5.07 -12.20 2.73
C ASP A 27 3.64 -11.94 2.27
N SER A 28 2.76 -11.44 3.15
CA SER A 28 1.39 -11.11 2.78
C SER A 28 1.35 -9.97 1.75
N ALA A 29 2.25 -9.01 1.87
CA ALA A 29 2.34 -7.91 0.91
C ALA A 29 2.75 -8.42 -0.47
N LEU A 30 3.74 -9.32 -0.54
CA LEU A 30 4.16 -9.92 -1.81
C LEU A 30 3.07 -10.81 -2.41
N ASP A 31 2.38 -11.59 -1.58
CA ASP A 31 1.25 -12.40 -2.04
C ASP A 31 0.17 -11.52 -2.66
N LEU A 32 -0.12 -10.37 -2.03
CA LEU A 32 -1.08 -9.42 -2.57
C LEU A 32 -0.64 -8.91 -3.94
N LEU A 33 0.61 -8.52 -4.07
CA LEU A 33 1.16 -8.00 -5.33
C LEU A 33 1.07 -9.04 -6.45
N MET A 34 1.45 -10.28 -6.15
CA MET A 34 1.39 -11.36 -7.14
C MET A 34 -0.05 -11.71 -7.50
N SER A 35 -0.95 -11.72 -6.52
CA SER A 35 -2.37 -11.96 -6.77
C SER A 35 -2.98 -10.87 -7.65
N ALA A 36 -2.64 -9.61 -7.40
CA ALA A 36 -3.12 -8.50 -8.20
C ALA A 36 -2.65 -8.61 -9.65
N LYS A 37 -1.40 -8.97 -9.84
CA LYS A 37 -0.85 -9.19 -11.19
C LYS A 37 -1.59 -10.31 -11.90
N TYR A 38 -1.84 -11.41 -11.21
CA TYR A 38 -2.51 -12.57 -11.78
C TYR A 38 -3.99 -12.30 -12.05
N GLU A 39 -4.70 -11.73 -11.06
CA GLU A 39 -6.16 -11.54 -11.15
C GLU A 39 -6.55 -10.33 -12.01
N ALA A 40 -5.78 -9.26 -11.97
CA ALA A 40 -6.13 -8.00 -12.59
C ALA A 40 -5.12 -7.52 -13.64
N GLY A 41 -4.01 -8.22 -13.80
CA GLY A 41 -2.99 -7.86 -14.78
C GLY A 41 -2.25 -6.58 -14.48
N THR A 42 -2.26 -6.12 -13.22
CA THR A 42 -1.59 -4.88 -12.84
C THR A 42 -0.87 -5.03 -11.50
N LYS A 43 0.20 -4.26 -11.34
CA LYS A 43 0.94 -4.15 -10.08
C LYS A 43 0.65 -2.85 -9.35
N TYR A 44 -0.38 -2.11 -9.77
CA TYR A 44 -0.83 -0.88 -9.12
C TYR A 44 -1.96 -1.25 -8.16
N ILE A 45 -1.70 -1.15 -6.87
CA ILE A 45 -2.62 -1.59 -5.84
C ILE A 45 -3.14 -0.40 -5.06
N VAL A 46 -4.45 -0.35 -4.85
CA VAL A 46 -5.10 0.64 -4.00
C VAL A 46 -5.72 -0.13 -2.84
N VAL A 47 -5.34 0.20 -1.63
CA VAL A 47 -5.76 -0.54 -0.43
C VAL A 47 -6.15 0.42 0.68
N ASP A 48 -7.17 0.05 1.45
CA ASP A 48 -7.62 0.81 2.60
C ASP A 48 -6.65 0.62 3.77
N LYS A 49 -6.32 1.72 4.45
CA LYS A 49 -5.52 1.72 5.67
C LYS A 49 -5.99 0.66 6.67
N LYS A 50 -7.29 0.45 6.78
CA LYS A 50 -7.86 -0.51 7.74
C LYS A 50 -7.48 -1.97 7.45
N ASN A 51 -7.03 -2.26 6.24
CA ASN A 51 -6.61 -3.61 5.84
C ASN A 51 -5.11 -3.83 6.03
N ILE A 52 -4.40 -2.87 6.61
CA ILE A 52 -2.96 -2.92 6.86
C ILE A 52 -2.73 -2.92 8.36
N ILE A 53 -1.89 -3.83 8.82
CA ILE A 53 -1.57 -3.91 10.25
C ILE A 53 -1.00 -2.58 10.76
N GLU A 54 -1.39 -2.18 11.96
CA GLU A 54 -1.02 -0.88 12.53
C GLU A 54 0.51 -0.71 12.66
N ASP A 55 1.24 -1.79 12.86
CA ASP A 55 2.70 -1.76 12.96
C ASP A 55 3.36 -1.16 11.72
N PHE A 56 2.71 -1.22 10.57
CA PHE A 56 3.19 -0.57 9.34
C PHE A 56 3.36 0.94 9.55
N PHE A 57 2.46 1.55 10.33
CA PHE A 57 2.46 2.99 10.57
C PHE A 57 3.33 3.41 11.74
N ILE A 58 3.99 2.45 12.38
CA ILE A 58 5.00 2.70 13.41
C ILE A 58 6.35 2.54 12.74
N LEU A 59 6.96 3.66 12.31
CA LEU A 59 8.17 3.60 11.49
C LEU A 59 9.33 2.91 12.20
N SER A 60 9.41 3.00 13.52
CA SER A 60 10.45 2.34 14.29
C SER A 60 10.37 0.81 14.22
N SER A 61 9.23 0.26 13.81
CA SER A 61 9.10 -1.20 13.64
C SER A 61 9.89 -1.71 12.43
N GLY A 62 10.16 -0.84 11.47
CA GLY A 62 10.85 -1.21 10.23
C GLY A 62 9.97 -1.90 9.21
N LEU A 63 8.73 -2.20 9.55
CA LEU A 63 7.84 -2.99 8.68
C LEU A 63 7.51 -2.27 7.38
N ALA A 64 7.18 -0.98 7.46
CA ALA A 64 6.86 -0.19 6.25
C ALA A 64 8.04 -0.18 5.27
N GLY A 65 9.24 0.04 5.78
CA GLY A 65 10.44 0.06 4.95
C GLY A 65 10.66 -1.26 4.23
N GLU A 66 10.53 -2.38 4.95
CA GLU A 66 10.71 -3.70 4.37
C GLU A 66 9.65 -4.00 3.30
N ILE A 67 8.39 -3.74 3.59
CA ILE A 67 7.28 -4.00 2.68
C ILE A 67 7.43 -3.15 1.42
N LEU A 68 7.64 -1.85 1.57
CA LEU A 68 7.69 -0.94 0.44
C LEU A 68 8.92 -1.18 -0.43
N GLN A 69 10.05 -1.54 0.18
CA GLN A 69 11.24 -1.90 -0.59
C GLN A 69 10.98 -3.12 -1.46
N LYS A 70 10.29 -4.13 -0.94
CA LYS A 70 9.93 -5.31 -1.72
C LYS A 70 8.97 -4.97 -2.85
N PHE A 71 7.96 -4.13 -2.59
CA PHE A 71 7.07 -3.67 -3.64
C PHE A 71 7.85 -3.03 -4.80
N ILE A 72 8.74 -2.11 -4.47
CA ILE A 72 9.55 -1.41 -5.47
C ILE A 72 10.44 -2.39 -6.24
N ASN A 73 11.07 -3.34 -5.53
CA ASN A 73 11.94 -4.33 -6.15
C ASN A 73 11.21 -5.20 -7.19
N TYR A 74 9.93 -5.45 -6.97
CA TYR A 74 9.10 -6.24 -7.88
C TYR A 74 8.29 -5.38 -8.85
N GLY A 75 8.57 -4.08 -8.91
CA GLY A 75 7.90 -3.17 -9.83
C GLY A 75 6.49 -2.78 -9.41
N GLY A 76 6.15 -2.97 -8.14
CA GLY A 76 4.82 -2.62 -7.63
C GLY A 76 4.68 -1.16 -7.28
N LYS A 77 3.45 -0.68 -7.30
CA LYS A 77 3.07 0.64 -6.82
C LYS A 77 1.85 0.50 -5.93
N ILE A 78 1.77 1.32 -4.89
CA ILE A 78 0.70 1.20 -3.90
C ILE A 78 0.17 2.57 -3.52
N ALA A 79 -1.14 2.68 -3.44
CA ALA A 79 -1.82 3.83 -2.85
C ALA A 79 -2.61 3.34 -1.64
N ILE A 80 -2.35 3.95 -0.51
CA ILE A 80 -3.03 3.63 0.75
C ILE A 80 -3.95 4.78 1.08
N TYR A 81 -5.25 4.52 1.16
CA TYR A 81 -6.22 5.55 1.47
C TYR A 81 -6.82 5.37 2.85
N GLY A 82 -7.22 6.47 3.44
CA GLY A 82 -7.82 6.48 4.77
C GLY A 82 -7.55 7.79 5.49
N ASP A 83 -7.88 7.83 6.76
CA ASP A 83 -7.66 9.00 7.60
C ASP A 83 -6.33 8.85 8.35
N PHE A 84 -5.39 9.73 8.04
CA PHE A 84 -4.07 9.77 8.67
C PHE A 84 -3.94 10.94 9.66
N SER A 85 -5.02 11.68 9.90
CA SER A 85 -4.96 12.91 10.69
C SER A 85 -4.67 12.68 12.17
N HIS A 86 -4.98 11.50 12.69
CA HIS A 86 -4.74 11.18 14.10
C HIS A 86 -3.29 10.79 14.41
N TYR A 87 -2.47 10.56 13.38
CA TYR A 87 -1.06 10.26 13.61
C TYR A 87 -0.30 11.54 13.95
N THR A 88 0.40 11.51 15.07
CA THR A 88 1.14 12.68 15.57
C THR A 88 2.65 12.53 15.43
N SER A 89 3.12 11.33 15.08
CA SER A 89 4.56 11.07 14.91
C SER A 89 5.13 11.89 13.76
N LYS A 90 6.13 12.71 14.05
CA LYS A 90 6.81 13.50 13.03
C LYS A 90 7.50 12.63 11.99
N PRO A 91 8.24 11.56 12.37
CA PRO A 91 8.83 10.68 11.38
C PRO A 91 7.82 10.09 10.41
N LEU A 92 6.64 9.69 10.89
CA LEU A 92 5.60 9.16 10.01
C LEU A 92 5.04 10.24 9.09
N LYS A 93 4.78 11.43 9.60
CA LYS A 93 4.30 12.56 8.78
C LYS A 93 5.30 12.89 7.68
N ASP A 94 6.58 12.94 8.02
CA ASP A 94 7.65 13.21 7.04
C ASP A 94 7.73 12.10 6.01
N PHE A 95 7.59 10.85 6.43
CA PHE A 95 7.61 9.69 5.54
C PHE A 95 6.45 9.75 4.53
N ILE A 96 5.24 10.08 5.00
CA ILE A 96 4.07 10.22 4.13
C ILE A 96 4.29 11.36 3.12
N PHE A 97 4.78 12.49 3.59
CA PHE A 97 5.02 13.65 2.74
C PHE A 97 6.04 13.33 1.65
N GLU A 98 7.15 12.71 2.01
CA GLU A 98 8.19 12.35 1.04
C GLU A 98 7.72 11.28 0.06
N SER A 99 6.96 10.29 0.55
CA SER A 99 6.41 9.24 -0.32
C SER A 99 5.50 9.83 -1.40
N ASN A 100 4.67 10.80 -1.03
CA ASN A 100 3.72 11.43 -1.95
C ASN A 100 4.40 12.27 -3.02
N LYS A 101 5.66 12.66 -2.83
CA LYS A 101 6.45 13.35 -3.85
C LYS A 101 6.99 12.39 -4.91
N GLY A 102 7.07 11.11 -4.60
CA GLY A 102 7.55 10.09 -5.51
C GLY A 102 6.45 9.58 -6.43
N LYS A 103 6.70 8.40 -7.00
CA LYS A 103 5.79 7.80 -7.96
C LYS A 103 5.41 6.36 -7.66
N ASP A 104 5.88 5.81 -6.54
CA ASP A 104 5.67 4.39 -6.21
C ASP A 104 4.76 4.17 -5.03
N VAL A 105 4.70 5.11 -4.09
CA VAL A 105 3.94 4.97 -2.85
C VAL A 105 3.17 6.26 -2.59
N PHE A 106 1.86 6.13 -2.41
CA PHE A 106 0.99 7.27 -2.17
C PHE A 106 0.10 7.03 -0.95
N PHE A 107 -0.07 8.06 -0.14
CA PHE A 107 -1.00 8.06 0.99
C PHE A 107 -2.08 9.10 0.68
N VAL A 108 -3.32 8.66 0.58
CA VAL A 108 -4.44 9.49 0.11
C VAL A 108 -5.52 9.57 1.17
N ALA A 109 -5.94 10.78 1.51
CA ALA A 109 -7.02 10.98 2.47
C ALA A 109 -8.39 10.67 1.88
#